data_d233800ebb322dd359f827cdc72a3886
#
_entry.id   d233800ebb322dd359f827cdc72a3886
#
_cell.length_a   1.000
_cell.length_b   1.000
_cell.length_c   1.000
_cell.angle_alpha   90.00
_cell.angle_beta   90.00
_cell.angle_gamma   90.00
#
_symmetry.space_group_name_H-M   'P 1'
#
loop_
_entity.id
_entity.type
_entity.pdbx_description
1 polymer ?
#
loop_
_entity_poly.entity_id
_entity_poly.type
_entity_poly.pdbx_seq_one_letter_code
_entity_poly.pdbx_strand_id
1 'polypeptide(L)'
;FLEVVMTEQFHVYDTTLRDGAQQEGLNLTVADKLAIARHIDGLGVGFIEGGWPGANPKDTEFFARAREELTLKNATLAAFGATRRAGVAAADDPLVAALRDSQAKVVTLVAKSHDRHVKLALRTTLKENLAMVRDTVAFLRDGGQRVFLDAEHFFDGYRDNRNYALEVLKTAFEAGAEVAALCDTNGGMLPSWVADVVGDVAASTGGRIGIHCHNDTGCAVANTLSAVDAGATHVQGTLNGYGERTGNADLVSVIANLELKLDRKV
;
A
#
# COMPACT_ATOMS: atom_id res chain seq x y z
N PHE A 1 37.85 8.15 -2.25
CA PHE A 1 36.45 8.38 -2.65
C PHE A 1 35.61 7.38 -1.86
N LEU A 2 35.03 7.81 -0.73
CA LEU A 2 33.97 7.09 -0.04
C LEU A 2 32.72 7.32 -0.87
N GLU A 3 32.24 6.30 -1.59
CA GLU A 3 30.86 6.25 -2.06
C GLU A 3 29.98 6.35 -0.80
N VAL A 4 29.30 7.48 -0.68
CA VAL A 4 28.16 7.59 0.22
C VAL A 4 27.09 6.68 -0.38
N VAL A 5 27.04 5.43 0.06
CA VAL A 5 25.89 4.58 -0.14
C VAL A 5 24.74 5.33 0.54
N MET A 6 23.93 6.00 -0.26
CA MET A 6 22.65 6.50 0.22
C MET A 6 21.90 5.28 0.73
N THR A 7 21.88 5.11 2.05
CA THR A 7 21.04 4.08 2.67
C THR A 7 19.61 4.40 2.23
N GLU A 8 19.05 3.55 1.38
CA GLU A 8 17.65 3.71 0.96
C GLU A 8 16.79 3.85 2.21
N GLN A 9 16.10 4.99 2.32
CA GLN A 9 15.27 5.26 3.47
C GLN A 9 14.22 4.16 3.60
N PHE A 10 14.13 3.54 4.77
CA PHE A 10 13.11 2.55 5.09
C PHE A 10 11.74 3.23 5.16
N HIS A 11 10.70 2.62 4.60
CA HIS A 11 9.37 3.19 4.60
C HIS A 11 8.46 2.52 5.63
N VAL A 12 7.99 3.27 6.61
CA VAL A 12 6.85 2.91 7.44
C VAL A 12 5.62 3.66 6.93
N TYR A 13 4.60 2.92 6.54
CA TYR A 13 3.37 3.41 5.92
C TYR A 13 2.17 3.05 6.80
N ASP A 14 1.54 4.06 7.37
CA ASP A 14 0.37 3.88 8.23
C ASP A 14 -0.92 3.93 7.42
N THR A 15 -1.74 2.91 7.54
CA THR A 15 -3.06 2.83 6.90
C THR A 15 -4.23 2.83 7.93
N THR A 16 -4.00 3.33 9.12
CA THR A 16 -5.03 3.39 10.19
C THR A 16 -6.27 4.14 9.75
N LEU A 17 -6.11 5.26 9.01
CA LEU A 17 -7.22 6.10 8.60
C LEU A 17 -8.00 5.57 7.39
N ARG A 18 -7.49 4.56 6.68
CA ARG A 18 -8.19 3.91 5.57
C ARG A 18 -8.55 2.47 5.92
N ASP A 19 -7.59 1.56 5.98
CA ASP A 19 -7.81 0.14 6.25
C ASP A 19 -8.21 -0.09 7.72
N GLY A 20 -7.51 0.56 8.65
CA GLY A 20 -7.85 0.53 10.06
C GLY A 20 -9.27 1.03 10.35
N ALA A 21 -9.75 2.02 9.60
CA ALA A 21 -11.10 2.56 9.74
C ALA A 21 -12.21 1.62 9.22
N GLN A 22 -11.85 0.50 8.60
CA GLN A 22 -12.80 -0.56 8.18
C GLN A 22 -13.17 -1.50 9.34
N GLN A 23 -12.56 -1.33 10.52
CA GLN A 23 -12.90 -2.12 11.69
C GLN A 23 -14.38 -1.94 12.05
N GLU A 24 -15.06 -3.07 12.33
CA GLU A 24 -16.44 -3.06 12.72
C GLU A 24 -16.67 -2.20 13.98
N GLY A 25 -17.69 -1.36 13.95
CA GLY A 25 -18.02 -0.44 15.05
C GLY A 25 -17.20 0.85 15.08
N LEU A 26 -16.16 1.01 14.26
CA LEU A 26 -15.38 2.24 14.16
C LEU A 26 -15.96 3.18 13.09
N ASN A 27 -16.29 4.40 13.49
CA ASN A 27 -16.79 5.42 12.58
C ASN A 27 -16.10 6.76 12.84
N LEU A 28 -14.98 6.98 12.20
CA LEU A 28 -14.20 8.20 12.32
C LEU A 28 -14.88 9.35 11.56
N THR A 29 -15.01 10.49 12.20
CA THR A 29 -15.34 11.75 11.53
C THR A 29 -14.11 12.32 10.82
N VAL A 30 -14.29 13.31 9.93
CA VAL A 30 -13.16 14.01 9.31
C VAL A 30 -12.28 14.70 10.36
N ALA A 31 -12.88 15.27 11.40
CA ALA A 31 -12.14 15.88 12.51
C ALA A 31 -11.29 14.85 13.26
N ASP A 32 -11.84 13.65 13.52
CA ASP A 32 -11.10 12.55 14.15
C ASP A 32 -9.90 12.15 13.26
N LYS A 33 -10.12 11.98 11.95
CA LYS A 33 -9.04 11.63 11.01
C LYS A 33 -7.92 12.67 11.01
N LEU A 34 -8.25 13.96 11.02
CA LEU A 34 -7.26 15.05 11.09
C LEU A 34 -6.49 15.03 12.43
N ALA A 35 -7.17 14.77 13.55
CA ALA A 35 -6.54 14.66 14.86
C ALA A 35 -5.62 13.44 14.93
N ILE A 36 -6.08 12.28 14.49
CA ILE A 36 -5.32 11.03 14.49
C ILE A 36 -4.08 11.17 13.57
N ALA A 37 -4.24 11.78 12.37
CA ALA A 37 -3.10 12.01 11.47
C ALA A 37 -1.95 12.78 12.14
N ARG A 38 -2.25 13.78 12.99
CA ARG A 38 -1.22 14.53 13.74
C ARG A 38 -0.50 13.64 14.77
N HIS A 39 -1.22 12.73 15.42
CA HIS A 39 -0.62 11.78 16.36
C HIS A 39 0.26 10.76 15.64
N ILE A 40 -0.20 10.24 14.50
CA ILE A 40 0.57 9.30 13.67
C ILE A 40 1.86 9.98 13.15
N ASP A 41 1.77 11.23 12.68
CA ASP A 41 2.94 12.02 12.26
C ASP A 41 3.97 12.17 13.41
N GLY A 42 3.48 12.33 14.63
CA GLY A 42 4.32 12.42 15.85
C GLY A 42 5.11 11.16 16.16
N LEU A 43 4.73 9.99 15.61
CA LEU A 43 5.49 8.74 15.73
C LEU A 43 6.67 8.66 14.76
N GLY A 44 6.76 9.57 13.77
CA GLY A 44 7.84 9.60 12.81
C GLY A 44 7.63 8.73 11.57
N VAL A 45 6.43 8.16 11.36
CA VAL A 45 6.14 7.35 10.17
C VAL A 45 6.32 8.18 8.89
N GLY A 46 6.78 7.54 7.81
CA GLY A 46 7.06 8.23 6.55
C GLY A 46 5.80 8.56 5.73
N PHE A 47 4.72 7.79 5.89
CA PHE A 47 3.48 7.94 5.11
C PHE A 47 2.24 7.69 5.96
N ILE A 48 1.16 8.43 5.64
CA ILE A 48 -0.17 8.27 6.24
C ILE A 48 -1.20 8.17 5.11
N GLU A 49 -1.90 7.05 5.04
CA GLU A 49 -2.96 6.82 4.06
C GLU A 49 -4.28 7.39 4.57
N GLY A 50 -4.72 8.48 3.97
CA GLY A 50 -5.86 9.26 4.47
C GLY A 50 -7.23 8.71 4.09
N GLY A 51 -7.34 7.86 3.06
CA GLY A 51 -8.62 7.33 2.58
C GLY A 51 -8.72 7.25 1.07
N TRP A 52 -9.93 6.96 0.57
CA TRP A 52 -10.24 6.81 -0.85
C TRP A 52 -11.10 7.98 -1.37
N PRO A 53 -10.48 9.07 -1.84
CA PRO A 53 -11.22 10.18 -2.42
C PRO A 53 -11.99 9.74 -3.68
N GLY A 54 -13.19 10.27 -3.85
CA GLY A 54 -14.09 9.91 -4.95
C GLY A 54 -14.97 8.67 -4.68
N ALA A 55 -14.49 7.69 -3.94
CA ALA A 55 -15.30 6.53 -3.56
C ALA A 55 -16.07 6.77 -2.24
N ASN A 56 -15.49 7.54 -1.31
CA ASN A 56 -16.11 7.90 -0.04
C ASN A 56 -16.15 9.42 0.10
N PRO A 57 -17.35 10.04 0.23
CA PRO A 57 -17.48 11.49 0.41
C PRO A 57 -16.71 12.03 1.62
N LYS A 58 -16.67 11.30 2.72
CA LYS A 58 -15.92 11.67 3.93
C LYS A 58 -14.40 11.75 3.63
N ASP A 59 -13.88 10.83 2.85
CA ASP A 59 -12.46 10.84 2.48
C ASP A 59 -12.16 11.98 1.50
N THR A 60 -13.07 12.28 0.59
CA THR A 60 -12.95 13.48 -0.28
C THR A 60 -12.89 14.76 0.56
N GLU A 61 -13.77 14.90 1.57
CA GLU A 61 -13.74 16.02 2.51
C GLU A 61 -12.45 16.05 3.34
N PHE A 62 -11.97 14.88 3.79
CA PHE A 62 -10.72 14.78 4.54
C PHE A 62 -9.55 15.38 3.75
N PHE A 63 -9.37 15.01 2.48
CA PHE A 63 -8.29 15.55 1.65
C PHE A 63 -8.46 17.06 1.39
N ALA A 64 -9.69 17.55 1.20
CA ALA A 64 -9.96 18.97 1.05
C ALA A 64 -9.54 19.76 2.29
N ARG A 65 -9.96 19.31 3.49
CA ARG A 65 -9.62 19.96 4.76
C ARG A 65 -8.15 19.78 5.15
N ALA A 66 -7.57 18.63 4.87
CA ALA A 66 -6.17 18.36 5.20
C ALA A 66 -5.20 19.37 4.54
N ARG A 67 -5.51 19.87 3.36
CA ARG A 67 -4.70 20.90 2.67
C ARG A 67 -4.60 22.20 3.47
N GLU A 68 -5.63 22.56 4.22
CA GLU A 68 -5.72 23.81 4.96
C GLU A 68 -5.40 23.64 6.44
N GLU A 69 -5.79 22.50 7.03
CA GLU A 69 -5.80 22.28 8.47
C GLU A 69 -4.68 21.33 8.95
N LEU A 70 -4.04 20.57 8.06
CA LEU A 70 -3.07 19.53 8.44
C LEU A 70 -1.65 19.89 8.01
N THR A 71 -0.80 20.13 9.00
CA THR A 71 0.64 20.28 8.77
C THR A 71 1.35 19.07 9.36
N LEU A 72 1.93 18.23 8.50
CA LEU A 72 2.73 17.07 8.87
C LEU A 72 4.22 17.45 8.83
N LYS A 73 5.00 16.97 9.80
CA LYS A 73 6.43 17.23 9.93
C LYS A 73 7.29 16.11 9.38
N ASN A 74 6.81 14.88 9.53
CA ASN A 74 7.53 13.64 9.20
C ASN A 74 6.86 12.92 8.02
N ALA A 75 5.55 12.76 8.07
CA ALA A 75 4.81 11.94 7.13
C ALA A 75 4.39 12.69 5.85
N THR A 76 4.32 11.95 4.76
CA THR A 76 3.65 12.37 3.53
C THR A 76 2.25 11.76 3.48
N LEU A 77 1.23 12.59 3.22
CA LEU A 77 -0.14 12.13 3.06
C LEU A 77 -0.29 11.37 1.74
N ALA A 78 -0.89 10.19 1.80
CA ALA A 78 -1.19 9.32 0.66
C ALA A 78 -2.70 9.17 0.46
N ALA A 79 -3.14 9.13 -0.80
CA ALA A 79 -4.49 8.76 -1.18
C ALA A 79 -4.50 7.32 -1.68
N PHE A 80 -5.53 6.57 -1.34
CA PHE A 80 -5.75 5.21 -1.81
C PHE A 80 -6.80 5.18 -2.91
N GLY A 81 -6.66 4.30 -3.88
CA GLY A 81 -7.66 4.06 -4.90
C GLY A 81 -7.38 2.82 -5.74
N ALA A 82 -8.26 2.56 -6.70
CA ALA A 82 -8.09 1.45 -7.65
C ALA A 82 -7.51 1.95 -8.98
N THR A 83 -7.01 1.02 -9.80
CA THR A 83 -6.70 1.27 -11.20
C THR A 83 -7.97 1.66 -11.98
N ARG A 84 -7.81 2.30 -13.14
CA ARG A 84 -8.92 2.63 -14.03
C ARG A 84 -9.81 1.41 -14.31
N ARG A 85 -11.05 1.65 -14.65
CA ARG A 85 -11.96 0.58 -15.09
C ARG A 85 -11.57 0.03 -16.46
N ALA A 86 -11.89 -1.25 -16.68
CA ALA A 86 -11.67 -1.89 -17.97
C ALA A 86 -12.37 -1.12 -19.11
N GLY A 87 -11.65 -0.89 -20.21
CA GLY A 87 -12.16 -0.20 -21.37
C GLY A 87 -12.35 1.32 -21.23
N VAL A 88 -11.96 1.93 -20.10
CA VAL A 88 -12.01 3.39 -19.86
C VAL A 88 -10.59 3.93 -19.83
N ALA A 89 -10.31 5.06 -20.47
CA ALA A 89 -9.00 5.69 -20.34
C ALA A 89 -8.79 6.24 -18.91
N ALA A 90 -7.55 6.25 -18.41
CA ALA A 90 -7.26 6.74 -17.06
C ALA A 90 -7.69 8.21 -16.86
N ALA A 91 -7.56 9.03 -17.90
CA ALA A 91 -7.98 10.42 -17.86
C ALA A 91 -9.51 10.62 -17.77
N ASP A 92 -10.28 9.63 -18.23
CA ASP A 92 -11.74 9.67 -18.28
C ASP A 92 -12.39 8.90 -17.11
N ASP A 93 -11.59 8.25 -16.26
CA ASP A 93 -12.11 7.55 -15.10
C ASP A 93 -12.28 8.52 -13.92
N PRO A 94 -13.53 8.74 -13.43
CA PRO A 94 -13.78 9.72 -12.38
C PRO A 94 -13.12 9.38 -11.04
N LEU A 95 -12.86 8.10 -10.73
CA LEU A 95 -12.15 7.71 -9.51
C LEU A 95 -10.66 7.99 -9.62
N VAL A 96 -10.07 7.78 -10.79
CA VAL A 96 -8.67 8.15 -11.06
C VAL A 96 -8.51 9.68 -11.07
N ALA A 97 -9.47 10.41 -11.65
CA ALA A 97 -9.50 11.86 -11.59
C ALA A 97 -9.57 12.36 -10.14
N ALA A 98 -10.39 11.74 -9.28
CA ALA A 98 -10.47 12.10 -7.86
C ALA A 98 -9.15 11.87 -7.10
N LEU A 99 -8.38 10.84 -7.46
CA LEU A 99 -7.03 10.62 -6.91
C LEU A 99 -6.07 11.75 -7.29
N ARG A 100 -6.06 12.14 -8.56
CA ARG A 100 -5.26 13.29 -9.03
C ARG A 100 -5.70 14.58 -8.31
N ASP A 101 -6.99 14.83 -8.24
CA ASP A 101 -7.58 16.06 -7.71
C ASP A 101 -7.51 16.16 -6.18
N SER A 102 -7.25 15.03 -5.49
CA SER A 102 -6.95 15.01 -4.06
C SER A 102 -5.71 15.83 -3.70
N GLN A 103 -4.80 16.01 -4.66
CA GLN A 103 -3.50 16.66 -4.49
C GLN A 103 -2.59 15.98 -3.45
N ALA A 104 -2.90 14.74 -3.07
CA ALA A 104 -1.98 13.93 -2.29
C ALA A 104 -0.68 13.73 -3.07
N LYS A 105 0.47 13.89 -2.40
CA LYS A 105 1.78 13.71 -3.04
C LYS A 105 2.05 12.27 -3.41
N VAL A 106 1.43 11.33 -2.71
CA VAL A 106 1.52 9.89 -2.94
C VAL A 106 0.13 9.35 -3.23
N VAL A 107 0.03 8.44 -4.20
CA VAL A 107 -1.18 7.64 -4.45
C VAL A 107 -0.81 6.18 -4.38
N THR A 108 -1.51 5.42 -3.55
CA THR A 108 -1.41 3.96 -3.50
C THR A 108 -2.57 3.35 -4.27
N LEU A 109 -2.25 2.59 -5.30
CA LEU A 109 -3.22 1.93 -6.16
C LEU A 109 -3.37 0.46 -5.78
N VAL A 110 -4.58 0.03 -5.42
CA VAL A 110 -4.87 -1.40 -5.34
C VAL A 110 -5.05 -1.98 -6.73
N ALA A 111 -4.35 -3.09 -7.01
CA ALA A 111 -4.47 -3.84 -8.25
C ALA A 111 -4.64 -5.33 -7.98
N LYS A 112 -5.46 -6.00 -8.80
CA LYS A 112 -5.62 -7.45 -8.71
C LYS A 112 -4.37 -8.15 -9.26
N SER A 113 -3.69 -8.90 -8.42
CA SER A 113 -2.52 -9.71 -8.75
C SER A 113 -2.83 -11.22 -8.85
N HIS A 114 -4.04 -11.62 -8.47
CA HIS A 114 -4.55 -12.97 -8.61
C HIS A 114 -5.39 -13.09 -9.89
N ASP A 115 -4.98 -13.94 -10.83
CA ASP A 115 -5.60 -14.08 -12.15
C ASP A 115 -7.09 -14.48 -12.10
N ARG A 116 -7.47 -15.27 -11.11
CA ARG A 116 -8.86 -15.64 -10.86
C ARG A 116 -9.70 -14.42 -10.47
N HIS A 117 -9.16 -13.49 -9.66
CA HIS A 117 -9.87 -12.28 -9.26
C HIS A 117 -10.04 -11.31 -10.43
N VAL A 118 -9.07 -11.24 -11.35
CA VAL A 118 -9.23 -10.46 -12.59
C VAL A 118 -10.44 -10.95 -13.39
N LYS A 119 -10.57 -12.28 -13.54
CA LYS A 119 -11.67 -12.88 -14.31
C LYS A 119 -13.02 -12.76 -13.61
N LEU A 120 -13.09 -13.02 -12.31
CA LEU A 120 -14.34 -13.12 -11.56
C LEU A 120 -14.82 -11.79 -10.98
N ALA A 121 -13.91 -10.98 -10.41
CA ALA A 121 -14.26 -9.72 -9.77
C ALA A 121 -14.24 -8.55 -10.76
N LEU A 122 -13.16 -8.38 -11.53
CA LEU A 122 -13.06 -7.32 -12.53
C LEU A 122 -13.77 -7.67 -13.84
N ARG A 123 -14.09 -8.94 -14.07
CA ARG A 123 -14.76 -9.46 -15.28
C ARG A 123 -14.04 -9.02 -16.56
N THR A 124 -12.72 -9.06 -16.56
CA THR A 124 -11.90 -8.65 -17.69
C THR A 124 -10.78 -9.66 -17.96
N THR A 125 -9.93 -9.36 -18.95
CA THR A 125 -8.79 -10.21 -19.32
C THR A 125 -7.55 -9.85 -18.50
N LEU A 126 -6.62 -10.79 -18.38
CA LEU A 126 -5.32 -10.56 -17.74
C LEU A 126 -4.54 -9.44 -18.44
N LYS A 127 -4.57 -9.40 -19.77
CA LYS A 127 -3.95 -8.36 -20.59
C LYS A 127 -4.53 -6.98 -20.30
N GLU A 128 -5.85 -6.87 -20.17
CA GLU A 128 -6.50 -5.59 -19.85
C GLU A 128 -6.17 -5.16 -18.41
N ASN A 129 -6.11 -6.07 -17.45
CA ASN A 129 -5.69 -5.71 -16.09
C ASN A 129 -4.27 -5.14 -16.06
N LEU A 130 -3.34 -5.72 -16.82
CA LEU A 130 -1.98 -5.15 -16.96
C LEU A 130 -2.00 -3.76 -17.62
N ALA A 131 -2.86 -3.55 -18.62
CA ALA A 131 -3.05 -2.23 -19.21
C ALA A 131 -3.64 -1.23 -18.20
N MET A 132 -4.64 -1.66 -17.40
CA MET A 132 -5.21 -0.83 -16.33
C MET A 132 -4.13 -0.38 -15.32
N VAL A 133 -3.26 -1.29 -14.91
CA VAL A 133 -2.12 -0.96 -14.02
C VAL A 133 -1.20 0.06 -14.67
N ARG A 134 -0.71 -0.26 -15.88
CA ARG A 134 0.24 0.60 -16.61
C ARG A 134 -0.31 2.00 -16.82
N ASP A 135 -1.51 2.10 -17.38
CA ASP A 135 -2.09 3.37 -17.78
C ASP A 135 -2.39 4.26 -16.57
N THR A 136 -2.85 3.65 -15.45
CA THR A 136 -3.18 4.43 -14.24
C THR A 136 -1.92 4.92 -13.54
N VAL A 137 -0.92 4.04 -13.40
CA VAL A 137 0.39 4.43 -12.80
C VAL A 137 1.03 5.55 -13.60
N ALA A 138 1.12 5.39 -14.93
CA ALA A 138 1.72 6.41 -15.80
C ALA A 138 0.95 7.73 -15.72
N PHE A 139 -0.38 7.72 -15.77
CA PHE A 139 -1.22 8.91 -15.72
C PHE A 139 -1.00 9.73 -14.44
N LEU A 140 -1.00 9.09 -13.28
CA LEU A 140 -0.83 9.77 -11.99
C LEU A 140 0.61 10.27 -11.82
N ARG A 141 1.60 9.48 -12.21
CA ARG A 141 3.01 9.89 -12.19
C ARG A 141 3.26 11.09 -13.11
N ASP A 142 2.73 11.08 -14.32
CA ASP A 142 2.86 12.18 -15.28
C ASP A 142 2.13 13.44 -14.78
N GLY A 143 1.13 13.29 -13.91
CA GLY A 143 0.50 14.35 -13.13
C GLY A 143 1.33 14.86 -11.94
N GLY A 144 2.52 14.32 -11.71
CA GLY A 144 3.46 14.75 -10.66
C GLY A 144 3.28 14.04 -9.31
N GLN A 145 2.46 13.01 -9.23
CA GLN A 145 2.27 12.22 -8.00
C GLN A 145 3.23 11.03 -7.98
N ARG A 146 3.73 10.69 -6.80
CA ARG A 146 4.41 9.41 -6.56
C ARG A 146 3.36 8.31 -6.51
N VAL A 147 3.65 7.16 -7.09
CA VAL A 147 2.68 6.07 -7.16
C VAL A 147 3.26 4.81 -6.50
N PHE A 148 2.50 4.25 -5.57
CA PHE A 148 2.72 2.94 -4.97
C PHE A 148 1.64 1.98 -5.46
N LEU A 149 1.94 0.68 -5.44
CA LEU A 149 1.00 -0.37 -5.81
C LEU A 149 0.80 -1.33 -4.65
N ASP A 150 -0.45 -1.57 -4.26
CA ASP A 150 -0.84 -2.68 -3.40
C ASP A 150 -1.31 -3.85 -4.28
N ALA A 151 -0.51 -4.89 -4.34
CA ALA A 151 -0.81 -6.11 -5.09
C ALA A 151 -1.75 -6.99 -4.25
N GLU A 152 -3.06 -6.77 -4.41
CA GLU A 152 -4.09 -7.42 -3.61
C GLU A 152 -4.14 -8.92 -3.84
N HIS A 153 -4.27 -9.71 -2.76
CA HIS A 153 -4.21 -11.18 -2.75
C HIS A 153 -2.94 -11.73 -3.42
N PHE A 154 -1.81 -11.04 -3.23
CA PHE A 154 -0.58 -11.38 -3.94
C PHE A 154 -0.13 -12.81 -3.66
N PHE A 155 -0.08 -13.21 -2.40
CA PHE A 155 0.44 -14.52 -2.02
C PHE A 155 -0.39 -15.67 -2.58
N ASP A 156 -1.72 -15.54 -2.57
CA ASP A 156 -2.61 -16.51 -3.20
C ASP A 156 -2.44 -16.53 -4.73
N GLY A 157 -2.38 -15.36 -5.34
CA GLY A 157 -2.15 -15.22 -6.78
C GLY A 157 -0.78 -15.78 -7.22
N TYR A 158 0.25 -15.51 -6.43
CA TYR A 158 1.60 -16.03 -6.66
C TYR A 158 1.65 -17.57 -6.59
N ARG A 159 1.00 -18.16 -5.59
CA ARG A 159 0.90 -19.63 -5.46
C ARG A 159 0.19 -20.25 -6.67
N ASP A 160 -0.91 -19.64 -7.11
CA ASP A 160 -1.75 -20.18 -8.20
C ASP A 160 -1.17 -19.88 -9.58
N ASN A 161 -0.57 -18.70 -9.78
CA ASN A 161 0.03 -18.27 -11.06
C ASN A 161 1.16 -17.27 -10.82
N ARG A 162 2.34 -17.78 -10.41
CA ARG A 162 3.53 -16.99 -10.13
C ARG A 162 3.88 -16.02 -11.26
N ASN A 163 3.84 -16.49 -12.51
CA ASN A 163 4.27 -15.68 -13.65
C ASN A 163 3.39 -14.44 -13.81
N TYR A 164 2.07 -14.60 -13.68
CA TYR A 164 1.15 -13.47 -13.78
C TYR A 164 1.28 -12.51 -12.60
N ALA A 165 1.39 -13.03 -11.37
CA ALA A 165 1.60 -12.19 -10.19
C ALA A 165 2.86 -11.31 -10.32
N LEU A 166 3.97 -11.87 -10.80
CA LEU A 166 5.20 -11.12 -11.09
C LEU A 166 5.03 -10.14 -12.25
N GLU A 167 4.27 -10.48 -13.28
CA GLU A 167 4.01 -9.60 -14.43
C GLU A 167 3.26 -8.34 -14.01
N VAL A 168 2.31 -8.44 -13.07
CA VAL A 168 1.62 -7.28 -12.49
C VAL A 168 2.62 -6.31 -11.84
N LEU A 169 3.54 -6.82 -11.00
CA LEU A 169 4.56 -5.99 -10.34
C LEU A 169 5.51 -5.34 -11.34
N LYS A 170 6.02 -6.11 -12.29
CA LYS A 170 6.92 -5.60 -13.35
C LYS A 170 6.23 -4.50 -14.16
N THR A 171 4.98 -4.72 -14.56
CA THR A 171 4.18 -3.71 -15.29
C THR A 171 4.05 -2.42 -14.48
N ALA A 172 3.83 -2.51 -13.16
CA ALA A 172 3.74 -1.33 -12.31
C ALA A 172 5.08 -0.58 -12.22
N PHE A 173 6.20 -1.29 -12.01
CA PHE A 173 7.52 -0.68 -11.95
C PHE A 173 7.93 -0.06 -13.29
N GLU A 174 7.69 -0.73 -14.41
CA GLU A 174 7.94 -0.20 -15.75
C GLU A 174 7.12 1.06 -16.06
N ALA A 175 5.91 1.16 -15.51
CA ALA A 175 5.08 2.36 -15.59
C ALA A 175 5.51 3.49 -14.64
N GLY A 176 6.41 3.19 -13.69
CA GLY A 176 6.99 4.17 -12.76
C GLY A 176 6.44 4.13 -11.34
N ALA A 177 5.82 3.03 -10.91
CA ALA A 177 5.53 2.83 -9.50
C ALA A 177 6.84 2.72 -8.70
N GLU A 178 6.91 3.38 -7.55
CA GLU A 178 8.12 3.39 -6.71
C GLU A 178 8.16 2.17 -5.76
N VAL A 179 7.00 1.68 -5.35
CA VAL A 179 6.82 0.58 -4.41
C VAL A 179 5.77 -0.38 -4.95
N ALA A 180 5.98 -1.68 -4.75
CA ALA A 180 4.93 -2.68 -4.85
C ALA A 180 4.83 -3.43 -3.53
N ALA A 181 3.74 -3.21 -2.78
CA ALA A 181 3.44 -3.91 -1.55
C ALA A 181 2.72 -5.22 -1.84
N LEU A 182 3.27 -6.33 -1.34
CA LEU A 182 2.69 -7.65 -1.44
C LEU A 182 1.66 -7.82 -0.33
N CYS A 183 0.37 -7.98 -0.69
CA CYS A 183 -0.70 -8.04 0.28
C CYS A 183 -1.05 -9.50 0.64
N ASP A 184 -0.88 -9.86 1.91
CA ASP A 184 -1.52 -11.04 2.52
C ASP A 184 -2.95 -10.66 2.93
N THR A 185 -3.81 -10.47 1.93
CA THR A 185 -5.18 -9.96 2.09
C THR A 185 -6.05 -10.92 2.90
N ASN A 186 -5.79 -12.23 2.81
CA ASN A 186 -6.50 -13.24 3.60
C ASN A 186 -5.89 -13.44 5.00
N GLY A 187 -4.72 -12.84 5.30
CA GLY A 187 -4.01 -13.04 6.56
C GLY A 187 -3.62 -14.50 6.82
N GLY A 188 -3.47 -15.28 5.75
CA GLY A 188 -3.27 -16.73 5.80
C GLY A 188 -1.82 -17.21 5.73
N MET A 189 -0.87 -16.29 5.59
CA MET A 189 0.53 -16.64 5.43
C MET A 189 1.23 -16.95 6.76
N LEU A 190 2.26 -17.77 6.67
CA LEU A 190 3.20 -18.03 7.77
C LEU A 190 4.54 -17.35 7.49
N PRO A 191 5.34 -16.99 8.52
CA PRO A 191 6.56 -16.21 8.34
C PRO A 191 7.56 -16.78 7.34
N SER A 192 7.80 -18.10 7.36
CA SER A 192 8.71 -18.76 6.40
C SER A 192 8.21 -18.68 4.96
N TRP A 193 6.88 -18.79 4.75
CA TRP A 193 6.29 -18.71 3.41
C TRP A 193 6.37 -17.27 2.87
N VAL A 194 6.19 -16.27 3.74
CA VAL A 194 6.38 -14.86 3.36
C VAL A 194 7.82 -14.61 2.97
N ALA A 195 8.79 -15.08 3.77
CA ALA A 195 10.21 -14.90 3.46
C ALA A 195 10.60 -15.49 2.11
N ASP A 196 10.15 -16.72 1.82
CA ASP A 196 10.43 -17.41 0.55
C ASP A 196 9.89 -16.63 -0.66
N VAL A 197 8.63 -16.17 -0.57
CA VAL A 197 7.97 -15.43 -1.66
C VAL A 197 8.61 -14.05 -1.85
N VAL A 198 8.82 -13.30 -0.77
CA VAL A 198 9.43 -11.96 -0.83
C VAL A 198 10.85 -12.02 -1.40
N GLY A 199 11.65 -13.00 -0.98
CA GLY A 199 13.00 -13.20 -1.51
C GLY A 199 13.02 -13.48 -3.03
N ASP A 200 12.12 -14.34 -3.52
CA ASP A 200 11.98 -14.61 -4.94
C ASP A 200 11.49 -13.38 -5.73
N VAL A 201 10.53 -12.63 -5.19
CA VAL A 201 10.00 -11.42 -5.82
C VAL A 201 11.08 -10.35 -5.92
N ALA A 202 11.83 -10.10 -4.84
CA ALA A 202 12.91 -9.12 -4.82
C ALA A 202 13.99 -9.46 -5.88
N ALA A 203 14.37 -10.73 -5.98
CA ALA A 203 15.32 -11.20 -7.00
C ALA A 203 14.77 -11.10 -8.44
N SER A 204 13.44 -11.19 -8.61
CA SER A 204 12.78 -11.26 -9.93
C SER A 204 12.38 -9.91 -10.51
N THR A 205 12.22 -8.86 -9.69
CA THR A 205 11.61 -7.59 -10.13
C THR A 205 12.57 -6.40 -10.09
N GLY A 206 13.53 -6.38 -9.16
CA GLY A 206 14.50 -5.30 -9.01
C GLY A 206 13.92 -3.96 -8.51
N GLY A 207 12.62 -3.92 -8.17
CA GLY A 207 11.96 -2.75 -7.59
C GLY A 207 11.87 -2.81 -6.07
N ARG A 208 11.44 -1.70 -5.45
CA ARG A 208 11.22 -1.65 -4.00
C ARG A 208 10.00 -2.48 -3.61
N ILE A 209 10.23 -3.50 -2.80
CA ILE A 209 9.17 -4.39 -2.31
C ILE A 209 8.67 -3.90 -0.96
N GLY A 210 7.34 -3.87 -0.84
CA GLY A 210 6.62 -3.64 0.41
C GLY A 210 5.87 -4.88 0.87
N ILE A 211 5.35 -4.80 2.09
CA ILE A 211 4.54 -5.86 2.70
C ILE A 211 3.33 -5.26 3.41
N HIS A 212 2.16 -5.86 3.22
CA HIS A 212 0.91 -5.55 3.92
C HIS A 212 0.25 -6.85 4.36
N CYS A 213 0.11 -7.04 5.67
CA CYS A 213 -0.41 -8.29 6.24
C CYS A 213 -1.65 -8.06 7.08
N HIS A 214 -2.74 -8.80 6.77
CA HIS A 214 -3.85 -9.02 7.69
C HIS A 214 -3.50 -10.07 8.74
N ASN A 215 -4.25 -10.10 9.86
CA ASN A 215 -3.85 -10.83 11.07
C ASN A 215 -4.71 -12.06 11.37
N ASP A 216 -5.32 -12.67 10.35
CA ASP A 216 -6.25 -13.79 10.53
C ASP A 216 -5.61 -15.04 11.16
N THR A 217 -4.33 -15.29 10.88
CA THR A 217 -3.54 -16.36 11.54
C THR A 217 -2.85 -15.91 12.83
N GLY A 218 -2.99 -14.63 13.22
CA GLY A 218 -2.23 -14.06 14.34
C GLY A 218 -0.75 -13.81 14.03
N CYS A 219 -0.34 -13.88 12.75
CA CYS A 219 1.07 -13.80 12.34
C CYS A 219 1.44 -12.48 11.66
N ALA A 220 0.55 -11.49 11.54
CA ALA A 220 0.78 -10.31 10.72
C ALA A 220 2.09 -9.57 11.07
N VAL A 221 2.40 -9.35 12.35
CA VAL A 221 3.65 -8.72 12.77
C VAL A 221 4.86 -9.60 12.40
N ALA A 222 4.80 -10.90 12.69
CA ALA A 222 5.88 -11.83 12.36
C ALA A 222 6.10 -11.95 10.85
N ASN A 223 5.02 -11.98 10.06
CA ASN A 223 5.06 -11.98 8.60
C ASN A 223 5.71 -10.70 8.06
N THR A 224 5.36 -9.54 8.62
CA THR A 224 5.95 -8.26 8.24
C THR A 224 7.47 -8.24 8.51
N LEU A 225 7.91 -8.70 9.68
CA LEU A 225 9.33 -8.76 10.02
C LEU A 225 10.09 -9.77 9.15
N SER A 226 9.49 -10.93 8.86
CA SER A 226 10.08 -11.92 7.94
C SER A 226 10.23 -11.37 6.51
N ALA A 227 9.28 -10.54 6.05
CA ALA A 227 9.39 -9.86 4.76
C ALA A 227 10.57 -8.87 4.75
N VAL A 228 10.79 -8.14 5.85
CA VAL A 228 11.93 -7.21 5.99
C VAL A 228 13.26 -7.98 5.94
N ASP A 229 13.37 -9.09 6.66
CA ASP A 229 14.55 -9.95 6.63
C ASP A 229 14.81 -10.52 5.22
N ALA A 230 13.76 -10.74 4.43
CA ALA A 230 13.84 -11.21 3.05
C ALA A 230 14.04 -10.09 2.00
N GLY A 231 14.16 -8.81 2.43
CA GLY A 231 14.51 -7.70 1.56
C GLY A 231 13.41 -6.66 1.31
N ALA A 232 12.25 -6.75 1.96
CA ALA A 232 11.27 -5.68 1.91
C ALA A 232 11.77 -4.44 2.65
N THR A 233 11.61 -3.25 2.06
CA THR A 233 12.04 -1.97 2.62
C THR A 233 10.89 -0.98 2.79
N HIS A 234 9.66 -1.46 2.65
CA HIS A 234 8.42 -0.72 2.88
C HIS A 234 7.45 -1.63 3.65
N VAL A 235 6.98 -1.17 4.79
CA VAL A 235 6.02 -1.91 5.62
C VAL A 235 4.76 -1.11 5.81
N GLN A 236 3.62 -1.77 5.64
CA GLN A 236 2.29 -1.21 5.89
C GLN A 236 1.66 -1.87 7.10
N GLY A 237 0.84 -1.13 7.82
CA GLY A 237 0.06 -1.63 8.94
C GLY A 237 -0.76 -0.51 9.57
N THR A 238 -1.36 -0.80 10.70
CA THR A 238 -2.20 0.16 11.43
C THR A 238 -1.76 0.27 12.88
N LEU A 239 -2.02 1.41 13.50
CA LEU A 239 -1.83 1.54 14.94
C LEU A 239 -2.75 0.56 15.66
N ASN A 240 -2.20 -0.14 16.66
CA ASN A 240 -2.88 -1.17 17.44
C ASN A 240 -3.48 -2.32 16.60
N GLY A 241 -3.07 -2.48 15.35
CA GLY A 241 -3.56 -3.54 14.48
C GLY A 241 -5.00 -3.38 14.04
N TYR A 242 -5.59 -2.18 14.07
CA TYR A 242 -6.96 -1.95 13.63
C TYR A 242 -7.18 -2.41 12.18
N GLY A 243 -8.40 -2.85 11.87
CA GLY A 243 -8.78 -3.28 10.52
C GLY A 243 -9.98 -4.21 10.50
N GLU A 244 -10.35 -4.63 9.30
CA GLU A 244 -11.43 -5.60 9.11
C GLU A 244 -11.07 -6.98 9.69
N ARG A 245 -12.08 -7.78 10.00
CA ARG A 245 -11.95 -9.14 10.59
C ARG A 245 -11.10 -9.13 11.86
N THR A 246 -9.85 -9.58 11.78
CA THR A 246 -8.91 -9.71 12.89
C THR A 246 -7.87 -8.59 12.93
N GLY A 247 -7.97 -7.62 12.00
CA GLY A 247 -7.07 -6.48 11.91
C GLY A 247 -5.86 -6.68 11.02
N ASN A 248 -4.93 -5.74 11.10
CA ASN A 248 -3.69 -5.66 10.34
C ASN A 248 -2.45 -5.93 11.22
N ALA A 249 -1.27 -5.88 10.63
CA ALA A 249 -0.03 -5.80 11.40
C ALA A 249 -0.03 -4.55 12.28
N ASP A 250 0.18 -4.75 13.59
CA ASP A 250 0.28 -3.63 14.56
C ASP A 250 1.60 -2.89 14.35
N LEU A 251 1.51 -1.65 13.85
CA LEU A 251 2.69 -0.82 13.58
C LEU A 251 3.49 -0.48 14.83
N VAL A 252 2.87 -0.37 16.01
CA VAL A 252 3.62 -0.12 17.25
C VAL A 252 4.60 -1.26 17.50
N SER A 253 4.12 -2.49 17.38
CA SER A 253 4.97 -3.68 17.52
C SER A 253 5.98 -3.79 16.39
N VAL A 254 5.60 -3.50 15.14
CA VAL A 254 6.50 -3.55 13.98
C VAL A 254 7.64 -2.54 14.14
N ILE A 255 7.33 -1.25 14.40
CA ILE A 255 8.33 -0.18 14.58
C ILE A 255 9.31 -0.52 15.72
N ALA A 256 8.78 -0.96 16.87
CA ALA A 256 9.62 -1.33 18.00
C ALA A 256 10.62 -2.46 17.67
N ASN A 257 10.18 -3.46 16.89
CA ASN A 257 11.08 -4.53 16.46
C ASN A 257 12.09 -4.06 15.40
N LEU A 258 11.67 -3.24 14.45
CA LEU A 258 12.56 -2.68 13.43
C LEU A 258 13.70 -1.88 14.08
N GLU A 259 13.38 -0.97 15.00
CA GLU A 259 14.35 -0.11 15.68
C GLU A 259 15.22 -0.88 16.68
N LEU A 260 14.60 -1.67 17.58
CA LEU A 260 15.28 -2.26 18.72
C LEU A 260 15.95 -3.61 18.45
N LYS A 261 15.57 -4.31 17.37
CA LYS A 261 16.06 -5.66 17.09
C LYS A 261 16.74 -5.77 15.72
N LEU A 262 16.23 -5.07 14.72
CA LEU A 262 16.74 -5.17 13.34
C LEU A 262 17.62 -3.99 12.93
N ASP A 263 17.85 -3.03 13.81
CA ASP A 263 18.68 -1.83 13.59
C ASP A 263 18.26 -1.06 12.32
N ARG A 264 16.93 -1.00 12.08
CA ARG A 264 16.34 -0.24 10.98
C ARG A 264 15.80 1.07 11.53
N LYS A 265 16.35 2.18 11.06
CA LYS A 265 15.82 3.51 11.36
C LYS A 265 14.54 3.73 10.56
N VAL A 266 13.47 4.09 11.22
CA VAL A 266 12.14 4.31 10.67
C VAL A 266 11.67 5.72 10.96
#